data_4b9e12245a6c5d11c7d193b37b8e1bf9
#
_entry.id   4b9e12245a6c5d11c7d193b37b8e1bf9
#
_cell.length_a   1.000
_cell.length_b   1.000
_cell.length_c   1.000
_cell.angle_alpha   90.00
_cell.angle_beta   90.00
_cell.angle_gamma   90.00
#
_symmetry.space_group_name_H-M   'P 1'
#
loop_
_entity.id
_entity.type
_entity.pdbx_description
1 polymer ?
#
loop_
_entity_poly.entity_id
_entity_poly.type
_entity_poly.pdbx_seq_one_letter_code
_entity_poly.pdbx_strand_id
1 'polypeptide(L)'
;MKKRDILEIKVENMEFGGTGTTVVDGIKLSYKGGIAGQKVKMLVKKVRKTKAEGKILSVLEPAEIETAPTCPHYGICGGCSMLSVPYDEQIRIKKNQLIELFNEAGHTEVADLEVLKSPSPYEYKNKMEFTFGDKEKGGELMLGMHAKNSPMSIEYVHSCMIVDEDYRKILVATTEFFRNANLPHYRVLAHEGYLRHLVLRKGKNTGDIQVNIVTTTQLEFDMDTYANMLTKLT
;
A
#
# COMPACT_ATOMS: atom_id res chain seq x y z
N MET A 1 -17.28 0.39 -25.62
CA MET A 1 -16.56 -0.28 -24.50
C MET A 1 -17.30 -1.53 -24.04
N LYS A 2 -16.61 -2.70 -23.90
CA LYS A 2 -17.17 -3.99 -23.45
C LYS A 2 -16.34 -4.58 -22.31
N LYS A 3 -16.90 -5.53 -21.54
CA LYS A 3 -16.17 -6.26 -20.51
C LYS A 3 -15.00 -7.04 -21.17
N ARG A 4 -13.82 -6.98 -20.54
CA ARG A 4 -12.53 -7.53 -20.98
C ARG A 4 -11.81 -6.72 -22.08
N ASP A 5 -12.37 -5.61 -22.55
CA ASP A 5 -11.62 -4.71 -23.42
C ASP A 5 -10.36 -4.21 -22.70
N ILE A 6 -9.29 -4.06 -23.47
CA ILE A 6 -8.07 -3.40 -23.03
C ILE A 6 -8.01 -2.05 -23.75
N LEU A 7 -7.97 -0.99 -22.95
CA LEU A 7 -7.98 0.39 -23.44
C LEU A 7 -6.69 1.09 -23.03
N GLU A 8 -6.23 2.01 -23.85
CA GLU A 8 -5.25 3.02 -23.46
C GLU A 8 -5.99 4.32 -23.19
N ILE A 9 -5.92 4.81 -21.97
CA ILE A 9 -6.67 6.00 -21.55
C ILE A 9 -5.77 6.94 -20.75
N LYS A 10 -6.11 8.23 -20.77
CA LYS A 10 -5.54 9.23 -19.87
C LYS A 10 -6.38 9.27 -18.59
N VAL A 11 -5.72 9.27 -17.44
CA VAL A 11 -6.37 9.50 -16.14
C VAL A 11 -6.75 10.97 -16.06
N GLU A 12 -8.05 11.28 -16.04
CA GLU A 12 -8.54 12.66 -16.01
C GLU A 12 -8.58 13.21 -14.59
N ASN A 13 -9.09 12.43 -13.65
CA ASN A 13 -9.24 12.85 -12.28
C ASN A 13 -8.91 11.74 -11.27
N MET A 14 -8.52 12.14 -10.07
CA MET A 14 -8.36 11.26 -8.92
C MET A 14 -9.23 11.80 -7.77
N GLU A 15 -10.36 11.15 -7.55
CA GLU A 15 -11.31 11.47 -6.49
C GLU A 15 -10.73 11.13 -5.10
N PHE A 16 -11.30 11.71 -4.07
CA PHE A 16 -10.95 11.39 -2.68
C PHE A 16 -11.06 9.88 -2.42
N GLY A 17 -10.10 9.33 -1.67
CA GLY A 17 -10.00 7.88 -1.44
C GLY A 17 -9.23 7.12 -2.52
N GLY A 18 -8.65 7.81 -3.53
CA GLY A 18 -7.75 7.22 -4.52
C GLY A 18 -8.45 6.47 -5.65
N THR A 19 -9.67 6.87 -5.98
CA THR A 19 -10.41 6.40 -7.16
C THR A 19 -10.09 7.30 -8.35
N GLY A 20 -9.46 6.73 -9.38
CA GLY A 20 -9.31 7.41 -10.67
C GLY A 20 -10.60 7.33 -11.49
N THR A 21 -10.89 8.38 -12.26
CA THR A 21 -12.03 8.40 -13.17
C THR A 21 -11.67 9.01 -14.52
N THR A 22 -12.30 8.50 -15.56
CA THR A 22 -12.18 8.97 -16.95
C THR A 22 -13.49 8.71 -17.68
N VAL A 23 -13.87 9.56 -18.62
CA VAL A 23 -15.04 9.34 -19.47
C VAL A 23 -14.60 8.74 -20.80
N VAL A 24 -15.13 7.56 -21.15
CA VAL A 24 -14.88 6.88 -22.43
C VAL A 24 -16.21 6.58 -23.11
N ASP A 25 -16.40 7.08 -24.32
CA ASP A 25 -17.66 6.94 -25.10
C ASP A 25 -18.91 7.35 -24.30
N GLY A 26 -18.81 8.42 -23.49
CA GLY A 26 -19.90 8.91 -22.63
C GLY A 26 -20.17 8.05 -21.38
N ILE A 27 -19.34 7.05 -21.10
CA ILE A 27 -19.48 6.17 -19.93
C ILE A 27 -18.38 6.54 -18.91
N LYS A 28 -18.77 6.85 -17.66
CA LYS A 28 -17.81 7.08 -16.56
C LYS A 28 -17.16 5.76 -16.18
N LEU A 29 -15.86 5.64 -16.43
CA LEU A 29 -15.00 4.51 -16.05
C LEU A 29 -14.28 4.86 -14.76
N SER A 30 -14.51 4.09 -13.69
CA SER A 30 -13.88 4.24 -12.39
C SER A 30 -12.90 3.08 -12.13
N TYR A 31 -11.78 3.36 -11.47
CA TYR A 31 -10.73 2.39 -11.20
C TYR A 31 -9.92 2.77 -9.95
N LYS A 32 -9.32 1.80 -9.29
CA LYS A 32 -8.48 2.06 -8.12
C LYS A 32 -7.10 2.56 -8.55
N GLY A 33 -6.65 3.67 -7.94
CA GLY A 33 -5.35 4.28 -8.21
C GLY A 33 -5.35 5.14 -9.48
N GLY A 34 -4.16 5.44 -9.98
CA GLY A 34 -3.93 6.38 -11.07
C GLY A 34 -3.68 7.80 -10.57
N ILE A 35 -2.77 8.51 -11.21
CA ILE A 35 -2.47 9.92 -10.97
C ILE A 35 -2.99 10.69 -12.17
N ALA A 36 -3.70 11.80 -11.94
CA ALA A 36 -4.24 12.63 -13.01
C ALA A 36 -3.11 13.06 -13.97
N GLY A 37 -3.32 12.87 -15.26
CA GLY A 37 -2.32 13.08 -16.31
C GLY A 37 -1.61 11.82 -16.81
N GLN A 38 -1.60 10.72 -16.04
CA GLN A 38 -1.02 9.45 -16.51
C GLN A 38 -1.75 8.90 -17.73
N LYS A 39 -1.01 8.31 -18.67
CA LYS A 39 -1.55 7.40 -19.68
C LYS A 39 -1.38 5.96 -19.20
N VAL A 40 -2.48 5.22 -19.16
CA VAL A 40 -2.50 3.89 -18.57
C VAL A 40 -3.13 2.86 -19.51
N LYS A 41 -2.64 1.62 -19.41
CA LYS A 41 -3.28 0.46 -20.00
C LYS A 41 -4.31 -0.08 -19.01
N MET A 42 -5.57 -0.14 -19.43
CA MET A 42 -6.74 -0.40 -18.59
C MET A 42 -7.48 -1.65 -19.05
N LEU A 43 -7.75 -2.56 -18.12
CA LEU A 43 -8.67 -3.68 -18.34
C LEU A 43 -10.06 -3.30 -17.86
N VAL A 44 -11.07 -3.36 -18.72
CA VAL A 44 -12.47 -3.17 -18.38
C VAL A 44 -13.01 -4.41 -17.67
N LYS A 45 -13.40 -4.28 -16.39
CA LYS A 45 -13.89 -5.40 -15.58
C LYS A 45 -15.40 -5.55 -15.64
N LYS A 46 -16.12 -4.42 -15.68
CA LYS A 46 -17.58 -4.40 -15.64
C LYS A 46 -18.11 -3.20 -16.41
N VAL A 47 -19.19 -3.39 -17.13
CA VAL A 47 -19.85 -2.32 -17.87
C VAL A 47 -21.34 -2.31 -17.50
N ARG A 48 -21.89 -1.12 -17.22
CA ARG A 48 -23.31 -0.83 -17.04
C ARG A 48 -23.70 0.29 -17.99
N LYS A 49 -24.99 0.66 -18.07
CA LYS A 49 -25.46 1.67 -19.02
C LYS A 49 -24.70 2.99 -19.00
N THR A 50 -24.37 3.50 -17.81
CA THR A 50 -23.72 4.83 -17.62
C THR A 50 -22.40 4.78 -16.88
N LYS A 51 -22.00 3.60 -16.37
CA LYS A 51 -20.82 3.44 -15.52
C LYS A 51 -20.06 2.17 -15.89
N ALA A 52 -18.73 2.20 -15.78
CA ALA A 52 -17.87 1.04 -15.92
C ALA A 52 -16.84 0.99 -14.80
N GLU A 53 -16.32 -0.20 -14.54
CA GLU A 53 -15.25 -0.43 -13.59
C GLU A 53 -14.04 -1.01 -14.34
N GLY A 54 -12.86 -0.47 -14.08
CA GLY A 54 -11.61 -0.90 -14.69
C GLY A 54 -10.54 -1.32 -13.66
N LYS A 55 -9.47 -1.89 -14.19
CA LYS A 55 -8.23 -2.17 -13.45
C LYS A 55 -7.05 -1.69 -14.27
N ILE A 56 -6.23 -0.82 -13.71
CA ILE A 56 -4.96 -0.41 -14.34
C ILE A 56 -4.06 -1.66 -14.39
N LEU A 57 -3.58 -1.99 -15.59
CA LEU A 57 -2.62 -3.06 -15.82
C LEU A 57 -1.19 -2.53 -15.73
N SER A 58 -0.93 -1.38 -16.36
CA SER A 58 0.37 -0.70 -16.34
C SER A 58 0.19 0.80 -16.61
N VAL A 59 1.14 1.59 -16.13
CA VAL A 59 1.33 2.99 -16.55
C VAL A 59 2.18 2.97 -17.80
N LEU A 60 1.71 3.60 -18.87
CA LEU A 60 2.41 3.71 -20.16
C LEU A 60 3.27 4.99 -20.20
N GLU A 61 2.69 6.10 -19.70
CA GLU A 61 3.36 7.39 -19.59
C GLU A 61 3.05 7.96 -18.21
N PRO A 62 4.04 8.42 -17.42
CA PRO A 62 3.82 9.08 -16.15
C PRO A 62 3.14 10.45 -16.37
N ALA A 63 2.52 10.98 -15.32
CA ALA A 63 2.04 12.35 -15.32
C ALA A 63 3.21 13.34 -15.20
N GLU A 64 3.08 14.55 -15.74
CA GLU A 64 4.14 15.59 -15.68
C GLU A 64 4.57 15.94 -14.25
N ILE A 65 3.67 15.79 -13.27
CA ILE A 65 3.96 16.05 -11.86
C ILE A 65 4.72 14.91 -11.17
N GLU A 66 4.90 13.76 -11.82
CA GLU A 66 5.59 12.63 -11.22
C GLU A 66 7.10 12.76 -11.33
N THR A 67 7.78 12.29 -10.29
CA THR A 67 9.23 12.17 -10.21
C THR A 67 9.61 10.74 -9.89
N ALA A 68 10.88 10.39 -10.02
CA ALA A 68 11.38 9.08 -9.60
C ALA A 68 11.12 8.89 -8.09
N PRO A 69 10.40 7.83 -7.68
CA PRO A 69 10.10 7.59 -6.27
C PRO A 69 11.36 7.15 -5.52
N THR A 70 11.55 7.67 -4.30
CA THR A 70 12.69 7.30 -3.45
C THR A 70 12.56 5.84 -2.93
N CYS A 71 11.34 5.34 -2.75
CA CYS A 71 11.12 3.98 -2.26
C CYS A 71 11.34 2.94 -3.36
N PRO A 72 12.28 1.98 -3.19
CA PRO A 72 12.55 0.96 -4.20
C PRO A 72 11.40 -0.04 -4.40
N HIS A 73 10.45 -0.11 -3.45
CA HIS A 73 9.29 -0.99 -3.51
C HIS A 73 8.07 -0.32 -4.16
N TYR A 74 8.16 0.97 -4.53
CA TYR A 74 7.02 1.66 -5.14
C TYR A 74 6.66 1.05 -6.49
N GLY A 75 5.36 0.87 -6.72
CA GLY A 75 4.86 0.23 -7.95
C GLY A 75 4.71 -1.29 -7.87
N ILE A 76 5.51 -1.97 -7.05
CA ILE A 76 5.38 -3.42 -6.79
C ILE A 76 4.67 -3.71 -5.46
N CYS A 77 4.99 -2.97 -4.41
CA CYS A 77 4.29 -3.01 -3.12
C CYS A 77 2.94 -2.30 -3.20
N GLY A 78 1.90 -2.88 -2.59
CA GLY A 78 0.55 -2.32 -2.55
C GLY A 78 0.33 -1.23 -1.49
N GLY A 79 1.36 -0.86 -0.70
CA GLY A 79 1.22 0.00 0.47
C GLY A 79 1.06 1.50 0.16
N CYS A 80 1.59 1.98 -0.97
CA CYS A 80 1.61 3.41 -1.30
C CYS A 80 1.08 3.67 -2.71
N SER A 81 0.36 4.80 -2.88
CA SER A 81 -0.27 5.17 -4.16
C SER A 81 0.33 6.42 -4.82
N MET A 82 1.05 7.27 -4.08
CA MET A 82 1.43 8.61 -4.56
C MET A 82 2.91 8.96 -4.31
N LEU A 83 3.81 8.00 -4.04
CA LEU A 83 5.22 8.32 -3.76
C LEU A 83 6.01 8.84 -4.98
N SER A 84 5.48 8.70 -6.18
CA SER A 84 6.02 9.35 -7.38
C SER A 84 5.63 10.82 -7.51
N VAL A 85 4.71 11.32 -6.66
CA VAL A 85 4.29 12.73 -6.65
C VAL A 85 5.04 13.45 -5.54
N PRO A 86 5.69 14.60 -5.80
CA PRO A 86 6.31 15.42 -4.77
C PRO A 86 5.35 15.76 -3.63
N TYR A 87 5.84 15.81 -2.39
CA TYR A 87 4.97 15.93 -1.21
C TYR A 87 4.08 17.18 -1.23
N ASP A 88 4.60 18.31 -1.69
CA ASP A 88 3.82 19.54 -1.80
C ASP A 88 2.66 19.40 -2.80
N GLU A 89 2.89 18.70 -3.91
CA GLU A 89 1.85 18.38 -4.87
C GLU A 89 0.81 17.41 -4.30
N GLN A 90 1.23 16.43 -3.47
CA GLN A 90 0.28 15.56 -2.76
C GLN A 90 -0.64 16.38 -1.84
N ILE A 91 -0.11 17.38 -1.13
CA ILE A 91 -0.88 18.29 -0.28
C ILE A 91 -1.86 19.11 -1.13
N ARG A 92 -1.39 19.66 -2.26
CA ARG A 92 -2.24 20.42 -3.19
C ARG A 92 -3.39 19.57 -3.74
N ILE A 93 -3.11 18.35 -4.16
CA ILE A 93 -4.14 17.42 -4.65
C ILE A 93 -5.17 17.13 -3.55
N LYS A 94 -4.73 16.83 -2.34
CA LYS A 94 -5.62 16.56 -1.20
C LYS A 94 -6.46 17.78 -0.82
N LYS A 95 -5.88 18.99 -0.84
CA LYS A 95 -6.62 20.24 -0.63
C LYS A 95 -7.75 20.37 -1.64
N ASN A 96 -7.46 20.20 -2.94
CA ASN A 96 -8.46 20.32 -3.99
C ASN A 96 -9.57 19.28 -3.83
N GLN A 97 -9.24 18.03 -3.53
CA GLN A 97 -10.21 16.96 -3.27
C GLN A 97 -11.14 17.29 -2.10
N LEU A 98 -10.61 17.89 -1.02
CA LEU A 98 -11.43 18.33 0.12
C LEU A 98 -12.37 19.48 -0.29
N ILE A 99 -11.86 20.48 -1.00
CA ILE A 99 -12.69 21.60 -1.50
C ILE A 99 -13.82 21.08 -2.41
N GLU A 100 -13.53 20.14 -3.31
CA GLU A 100 -14.54 19.52 -4.16
C GLU A 100 -15.62 18.82 -3.33
N LEU A 101 -15.24 18.04 -2.31
CA LEU A 101 -16.20 17.36 -1.42
C LEU A 101 -17.09 18.35 -0.64
N PHE A 102 -16.52 19.44 -0.14
CA PHE A 102 -17.29 20.49 0.55
C PHE A 102 -18.25 21.18 -0.41
N ASN A 103 -17.80 21.53 -1.62
CA ASN A 103 -18.65 22.14 -2.65
C ASN A 103 -19.83 21.23 -3.05
N GLU A 104 -19.57 19.93 -3.24
CA GLU A 104 -20.61 18.93 -3.52
C GLU A 104 -21.62 18.80 -2.39
N ALA A 105 -21.20 19.02 -1.13
CA ALA A 105 -22.07 19.07 0.04
C ALA A 105 -22.78 20.41 0.24
N GLY A 106 -22.53 21.42 -0.60
CA GLY A 106 -23.15 22.74 -0.54
C GLY A 106 -22.39 23.76 0.32
N HIS A 107 -21.15 23.45 0.73
CA HIS A 107 -20.29 24.32 1.55
C HIS A 107 -19.23 25.02 0.69
N THR A 108 -19.59 26.11 0.02
CA THR A 108 -18.69 26.85 -0.87
C THR A 108 -17.77 27.84 -0.14
N GLU A 109 -18.01 28.12 1.13
CA GLU A 109 -17.24 29.02 1.98
C GLU A 109 -15.85 28.51 2.36
N VAL A 110 -15.57 27.21 2.13
CA VAL A 110 -14.28 26.57 2.47
C VAL A 110 -13.24 26.62 1.35
N ALA A 111 -13.39 27.51 0.38
CA ALA A 111 -12.46 27.63 -0.74
C ALA A 111 -11.00 27.92 -0.34
N ASP A 112 -10.77 28.50 0.84
CA ASP A 112 -9.44 28.83 1.38
C ASP A 112 -8.99 27.90 2.51
N LEU A 113 -9.30 26.61 2.41
CA LEU A 113 -8.89 25.59 3.37
C LEU A 113 -7.36 25.51 3.46
N GLU A 114 -6.83 25.63 4.67
CA GLU A 114 -5.42 25.35 4.96
C GLU A 114 -5.26 23.85 5.28
N VAL A 115 -4.26 23.20 4.68
CA VAL A 115 -3.90 21.82 4.97
C VAL A 115 -2.54 21.80 5.68
N LEU A 116 -2.55 21.36 6.93
CA LEU A 116 -1.32 21.20 7.71
C LEU A 116 -0.50 20.04 7.16
N LYS A 117 0.76 20.30 6.86
CA LYS A 117 1.73 19.32 6.39
C LYS A 117 2.26 18.46 7.54
N SER A 118 2.57 17.20 7.27
CA SER A 118 3.41 16.42 8.18
C SER A 118 4.82 17.04 8.24
N PRO A 119 5.46 17.10 9.41
CA PRO A 119 6.84 17.56 9.54
C PRO A 119 7.82 16.72 8.71
N SER A 120 7.50 15.45 8.48
CA SER A 120 8.27 14.55 7.60
C SER A 120 7.33 13.81 6.65
N PRO A 121 7.63 13.76 5.35
CA PRO A 121 6.89 12.96 4.38
C PRO A 121 7.21 11.47 4.48
N TYR A 122 8.27 11.10 5.19
CA TYR A 122 8.71 9.73 5.44
C TYR A 122 8.71 9.41 6.93
N GLU A 123 8.79 8.13 7.28
CA GLU A 123 8.88 7.64 8.66
C GLU A 123 7.74 8.13 9.58
N TYR A 124 6.57 8.39 9.01
CA TYR A 124 5.41 8.91 9.74
C TYR A 124 4.51 7.81 10.34
N LYS A 125 4.70 6.57 9.93
CA LYS A 125 3.90 5.44 10.42
C LYS A 125 4.34 5.01 11.81
N ASN A 126 3.46 5.14 12.79
CA ASN A 126 3.69 4.65 14.15
C ASN A 126 3.03 3.28 14.43
N LYS A 127 2.29 2.72 13.47
CA LYS A 127 1.79 1.34 13.46
C LYS A 127 1.97 0.75 12.09
N MET A 128 2.54 -0.45 12.02
CA MET A 128 2.61 -1.22 10.78
C MET A 128 2.27 -2.68 11.04
N GLU A 129 1.60 -3.29 10.07
CA GLU A 129 1.28 -4.71 10.06
C GLU A 129 1.88 -5.30 8.78
N PHE A 130 2.86 -6.17 8.96
CA PHE A 130 3.48 -6.93 7.89
C PHE A 130 2.90 -8.34 7.87
N THR A 131 2.75 -8.90 6.69
CA THR A 131 2.19 -10.24 6.49
C THR A 131 3.29 -11.23 6.16
N PHE A 132 3.27 -12.40 6.81
CA PHE A 132 4.08 -13.54 6.39
C PHE A 132 3.46 -14.22 5.18
N GLY A 133 4.27 -14.58 4.21
CA GLY A 133 3.82 -15.25 3.00
C GLY A 133 4.97 -15.65 2.10
N ASP A 134 4.66 -15.86 0.84
CA ASP A 134 5.62 -16.09 -0.23
C ASP A 134 5.34 -15.13 -1.40
N LYS A 135 6.31 -14.94 -2.27
CA LYS A 135 6.13 -14.18 -3.51
C LYS A 135 5.39 -15.00 -4.55
N GLU A 136 5.77 -16.26 -4.63
CA GLU A 136 5.17 -17.28 -5.49
C GLU A 136 4.87 -18.51 -4.64
N LYS A 137 3.80 -19.22 -4.95
CA LYS A 137 3.35 -20.37 -4.16
C LYS A 137 4.47 -21.42 -3.95
N GLY A 138 4.83 -21.64 -2.69
CA GLY A 138 5.92 -22.54 -2.29
C GLY A 138 7.30 -21.93 -2.37
N GLY A 139 7.40 -20.62 -2.56
CA GLY A 139 8.64 -19.88 -2.50
C GLY A 139 9.19 -19.71 -1.07
N GLU A 140 10.27 -18.96 -0.97
CA GLU A 140 10.91 -18.62 0.30
C GLU A 140 9.95 -17.81 1.20
N LEU A 141 10.01 -18.03 2.51
CA LEU A 141 9.27 -17.24 3.48
C LEU A 141 9.66 -15.77 3.38
N MET A 142 8.68 -14.91 3.19
CA MET A 142 8.83 -13.47 3.19
C MET A 142 7.95 -12.84 4.27
N LEU A 143 8.39 -11.68 4.75
CA LEU A 143 7.62 -10.84 5.64
C LEU A 143 7.56 -9.44 5.02
N GLY A 144 6.35 -8.95 4.76
CA GLY A 144 6.22 -7.68 4.05
C GLY A 144 4.79 -7.25 3.78
N MET A 145 4.58 -6.67 2.62
CA MET A 145 3.29 -6.14 2.20
C MET A 145 2.77 -6.92 0.99
N HIS A 146 1.45 -6.99 0.87
CA HIS A 146 0.85 -7.54 -0.36
C HIS A 146 1.32 -6.77 -1.59
N ALA A 147 1.64 -7.53 -2.64
CA ALA A 147 2.02 -6.95 -3.92
C ALA A 147 0.86 -6.14 -4.53
N LYS A 148 1.21 -5.07 -5.23
CA LYS A 148 0.23 -4.29 -5.99
C LYS A 148 -0.43 -5.20 -7.03
N ASN A 149 -1.74 -5.27 -7.03
CA ASN A 149 -2.52 -6.13 -7.93
C ASN A 149 -2.50 -7.65 -7.66
N SER A 150 -1.81 -8.14 -6.61
CA SER A 150 -1.78 -9.55 -6.23
C SER A 150 -1.96 -9.72 -4.71
N PRO A 151 -3.19 -10.02 -4.24
CA PRO A 151 -3.45 -10.14 -2.80
C PRO A 151 -2.84 -11.40 -2.16
N MET A 152 -2.34 -12.34 -2.97
CA MET A 152 -1.74 -13.59 -2.48
C MET A 152 -0.21 -13.56 -2.49
N SER A 153 0.40 -12.54 -3.13
CA SER A 153 1.85 -12.39 -3.22
C SER A 153 2.33 -11.40 -2.18
N ILE A 154 3.39 -11.74 -1.46
CA ILE A 154 4.04 -10.86 -0.47
C ILE A 154 5.35 -10.33 -1.05
N GLU A 155 5.52 -9.02 -0.97
CA GLU A 155 6.77 -8.33 -1.31
C GLU A 155 7.56 -8.00 -0.04
N TYR A 156 8.82 -8.42 -0.02
CA TYR A 156 9.74 -8.15 1.10
C TYR A 156 10.16 -6.69 1.13
N VAL A 157 9.60 -5.90 2.05
CA VAL A 157 9.72 -4.43 2.07
C VAL A 157 10.77 -3.93 3.07
N HIS A 158 11.95 -4.53 3.08
CA HIS A 158 13.06 -4.24 4.00
C HIS A 158 13.52 -2.77 4.03
N SER A 159 13.29 -2.03 2.95
CA SER A 159 13.65 -0.61 2.81
C SER A 159 12.43 0.31 2.75
N CYS A 160 11.33 -0.05 3.45
CA CYS A 160 10.12 0.74 3.45
C CYS A 160 10.36 2.16 4.01
N MET A 161 10.11 3.19 3.21
CA MET A 161 10.41 4.59 3.55
C MET A 161 9.40 5.26 4.48
N ILE A 162 8.19 4.70 4.62
CA ILE A 162 7.14 5.30 5.46
C ILE A 162 7.18 4.82 6.92
N VAL A 163 8.02 3.82 7.23
CA VAL A 163 8.23 3.31 8.58
C VAL A 163 9.63 3.69 9.09
N ASP A 164 9.73 3.80 10.41
CA ASP A 164 10.96 4.08 11.15
C ASP A 164 12.03 3.01 10.89
N GLU A 165 13.30 3.37 11.06
CA GLU A 165 14.45 2.49 10.89
C GLU A 165 14.37 1.24 11.78
N ASP A 166 13.91 1.39 13.03
CA ASP A 166 13.77 0.26 13.94
C ASP A 166 12.78 -0.78 13.39
N TYR A 167 11.70 -0.34 12.72
CA TYR A 167 10.77 -1.28 12.07
C TYR A 167 11.44 -2.05 10.95
N ARG A 168 12.31 -1.41 10.16
CA ARG A 168 13.08 -2.08 9.10
C ARG A 168 14.02 -3.11 9.66
N LYS A 169 14.73 -2.77 10.75
CA LYS A 169 15.63 -3.71 11.47
C LYS A 169 14.87 -4.91 12.04
N ILE A 170 13.76 -4.65 12.74
CA ILE A 170 12.92 -5.71 13.30
C ILE A 170 12.34 -6.60 12.20
N LEU A 171 11.86 -6.03 11.08
CA LEU A 171 11.34 -6.80 9.95
C LEU A 171 12.40 -7.74 9.37
N VAL A 172 13.61 -7.24 9.14
CA VAL A 172 14.73 -8.05 8.61
C VAL A 172 15.07 -9.18 9.58
N ALA A 173 15.35 -8.86 10.84
CA ALA A 173 15.71 -9.85 11.86
C ALA A 173 14.62 -10.92 12.08
N THR A 174 13.35 -10.49 12.08
CA THR A 174 12.19 -11.38 12.20
C THR A 174 12.08 -12.33 11.00
N THR A 175 12.30 -11.81 9.79
CA THR A 175 12.25 -12.61 8.58
C THR A 175 13.33 -13.70 8.59
N GLU A 176 14.58 -13.34 8.92
CA GLU A 176 15.70 -14.26 8.99
C GLU A 176 15.51 -15.30 10.09
N PHE A 177 15.04 -14.89 11.27
CA PHE A 177 14.77 -15.79 12.39
C PHE A 177 13.80 -16.90 12.00
N PHE A 178 12.65 -16.56 11.45
CA PHE A 178 11.62 -17.54 11.12
C PHE A 178 11.92 -18.35 9.84
N ARG A 179 12.73 -17.82 8.92
CA ARG A 179 13.30 -18.61 7.82
C ARG A 179 14.20 -19.73 8.35
N ASN A 180 15.12 -19.39 9.25
CA ASN A 180 16.04 -20.37 9.84
C ASN A 180 15.30 -21.41 10.69
N ALA A 181 14.21 -21.03 11.33
CA ALA A 181 13.34 -21.94 12.06
C ALA A 181 12.46 -22.83 11.15
N ASN A 182 12.45 -22.59 9.83
CA ASN A 182 11.62 -23.32 8.84
C ASN A 182 10.13 -23.37 9.20
N LEU A 183 9.59 -22.31 9.83
CA LEU A 183 8.18 -22.26 10.19
C LEU A 183 7.32 -21.87 9.00
N PRO A 184 6.20 -22.59 8.76
CA PRO A 184 5.32 -22.29 7.64
C PRO A 184 4.50 -21.03 7.90
N HIS A 185 4.34 -20.19 6.88
CA HIS A 185 3.34 -19.12 6.92
C HIS A 185 1.92 -19.69 6.74
N TYR A 186 0.93 -18.99 7.28
CA TYR A 186 -0.49 -19.37 7.15
C TYR A 186 -1.02 -19.11 5.74
N ARG A 187 -1.51 -20.14 5.09
CA ARG A 187 -2.14 -20.11 3.77
C ARG A 187 -3.64 -19.97 3.92
N VAL A 188 -4.18 -18.80 3.60
CA VAL A 188 -5.59 -18.45 3.81
C VAL A 188 -6.56 -19.41 3.11
N LEU A 189 -6.24 -19.85 1.89
CA LEU A 189 -7.13 -20.75 1.12
C LEU A 189 -7.10 -22.20 1.60
N ALA A 190 -5.99 -22.65 2.17
CA ALA A 190 -5.85 -24.01 2.72
C ALA A 190 -6.24 -24.08 4.20
N HIS A 191 -6.32 -22.93 4.88
CA HIS A 191 -6.47 -22.82 6.32
C HIS A 191 -5.38 -23.56 7.12
N GLU A 192 -4.15 -23.60 6.58
CA GLU A 192 -3.00 -24.29 7.15
C GLU A 192 -1.80 -23.38 7.28
N GLY A 193 -0.96 -23.64 8.31
CA GLY A 193 0.28 -22.90 8.58
C GLY A 193 0.24 -22.15 9.91
N TYR A 194 1.35 -21.55 10.28
CA TYR A 194 1.57 -20.99 11.63
C TYR A 194 1.66 -19.47 11.63
N LEU A 195 2.65 -18.90 10.91
CA LEU A 195 2.96 -17.47 10.93
C LEU A 195 1.95 -16.66 10.11
N ARG A 196 1.37 -15.60 10.70
CA ARG A 196 0.39 -14.75 10.02
C ARG A 196 0.89 -13.33 9.84
N HIS A 197 1.15 -12.61 10.93
CA HIS A 197 1.49 -11.18 10.85
C HIS A 197 2.54 -10.80 11.89
N LEU A 198 3.33 -9.80 11.56
CA LEU A 198 4.13 -9.01 12.50
C LEU A 198 3.47 -7.63 12.62
N VAL A 199 3.01 -7.27 13.82
CA VAL A 199 2.43 -5.96 14.09
C VAL A 199 3.38 -5.17 14.98
N LEU A 200 3.84 -4.03 14.47
CA LEU A 200 4.74 -3.12 15.17
C LEU A 200 3.99 -1.83 15.53
N ARG A 201 4.24 -1.33 16.74
CA ARG A 201 3.79 0.00 17.19
C ARG A 201 4.95 0.70 17.89
N LYS A 202 5.11 2.00 17.64
CA LYS A 202 6.13 2.83 18.31
C LYS A 202 5.48 4.05 18.93
N GLY A 203 5.72 4.26 20.21
CA GLY A 203 5.35 5.50 20.90
C GLY A 203 6.28 6.63 20.44
N LYS A 204 5.76 7.62 19.71
CA LYS A 204 6.59 8.71 19.16
C LYS A 204 7.29 9.52 20.25
N ASN A 205 6.63 9.69 21.40
CA ASN A 205 7.15 10.51 22.50
C ASN A 205 8.05 9.71 23.47
N THR A 206 7.82 8.40 23.62
CA THR A 206 8.57 7.53 24.57
C THR A 206 9.70 6.76 23.88
N GLY A 207 9.58 6.51 22.57
CA GLY A 207 10.49 5.65 21.84
C GLY A 207 10.20 4.15 21.98
N ASP A 208 9.30 3.76 22.89
CA ASP A 208 8.98 2.35 23.15
C ASP A 208 8.40 1.67 21.89
N ILE A 209 8.81 0.44 21.67
CA ILE A 209 8.34 -0.38 20.55
C ILE A 209 7.61 -1.60 21.07
N GLN A 210 6.37 -1.76 20.63
CA GLN A 210 5.59 -2.97 20.84
C GLN A 210 5.70 -3.87 19.60
N VAL A 211 6.10 -5.12 19.83
CA VAL A 211 6.20 -6.16 18.80
C VAL A 211 5.19 -7.25 19.10
N ASN A 212 4.28 -7.54 18.16
CA ASN A 212 3.34 -8.64 18.25
C ASN A 212 3.52 -9.58 17.05
N ILE A 213 3.78 -10.86 17.32
CA ILE A 213 3.69 -11.93 16.32
C ILE A 213 2.30 -12.54 16.41
N VAL A 214 1.59 -12.56 15.29
CA VAL A 214 0.29 -13.21 15.17
C VAL A 214 0.49 -14.56 14.52
N THR A 215 0.05 -15.62 15.20
CA THR A 215 0.16 -17.01 14.76
C THR A 215 -1.19 -17.72 14.78
N THR A 216 -1.22 -18.93 14.28
CA THR A 216 -2.33 -19.88 14.51
C THR A 216 -2.01 -20.76 15.71
N THR A 217 -2.96 -21.57 16.14
CA THR A 217 -2.79 -22.59 17.18
C THR A 217 -2.43 -23.98 16.63
N GLN A 218 -2.09 -24.06 15.33
CA GLN A 218 -1.83 -25.35 14.66
C GLN A 218 -0.42 -25.90 14.96
N LEU A 219 0.46 -25.08 15.49
CA LEU A 219 1.81 -25.44 15.88
C LEU A 219 2.15 -24.72 17.19
N GLU A 220 2.91 -25.42 18.06
CA GLU A 220 3.55 -24.79 19.21
C GLU A 220 5.00 -24.47 18.89
N PHE A 221 5.46 -23.28 19.23
CA PHE A 221 6.83 -22.84 19.04
C PHE A 221 7.24 -21.96 20.22
N ASP A 222 8.42 -22.24 20.78
CA ASP A 222 8.98 -21.43 21.86
C ASP A 222 9.44 -20.07 21.33
N MET A 223 8.77 -19.01 21.75
CA MET A 223 9.07 -17.64 21.37
C MET A 223 10.13 -16.95 22.22
N ASP A 224 10.66 -17.57 23.27
CA ASP A 224 11.62 -16.94 24.19
C ASP A 224 12.92 -16.60 23.46
N THR A 225 13.40 -17.50 22.60
CA THR A 225 14.59 -17.25 21.78
C THR A 225 14.40 -16.06 20.84
N TYR A 226 13.21 -15.93 20.23
CA TYR A 226 12.85 -14.80 19.38
C TYR A 226 12.77 -13.49 20.20
N ALA A 227 12.11 -13.51 21.36
CA ALA A 227 12.02 -12.36 22.25
C ALA A 227 13.42 -11.89 22.72
N ASN A 228 14.28 -12.83 23.12
CA ASN A 228 15.65 -12.54 23.51
C ASN A 228 16.51 -11.97 22.35
N MET A 229 16.24 -12.36 21.12
CA MET A 229 16.89 -11.78 19.94
C MET A 229 16.47 -10.33 19.75
N LEU A 230 15.15 -10.02 19.86
CA LEU A 230 14.64 -8.67 19.71
C LEU A 230 15.16 -7.69 20.76
N THR A 231 15.28 -8.10 22.04
CA THR A 231 15.80 -7.24 23.11
C THR A 231 17.27 -6.85 22.94
N LYS A 232 18.00 -7.53 22.06
CA LYS A 232 19.39 -7.20 21.71
C LYS A 232 19.50 -6.32 20.45
N LEU A 233 18.39 -6.15 19.75
CA LEU A 233 18.35 -5.43 18.47
C LEU A 233 18.00 -3.95 18.65
N THR A 234 17.22 -3.62 19.67
CA THR A 234 16.74 -2.28 20.05
C THR A 234 17.39 -1.80 21.39
#